data_88874c7362cde3a725b7a358f75a1c1e
#
_entry.id   88874c7362cde3a725b7a358f75a1c1e
#
_cell.length_a   1.000
_cell.length_b   1.000
_cell.length_c   1.000
_cell.angle_alpha   90.00
_cell.angle_beta   90.00
_cell.angle_gamma   90.00
#
_symmetry.space_group_name_H-M   'P 1'
#
loop_
_entity.id
_entity.type
_entity.pdbx_description
1 polymer ?
#
loop_
_entity_poly.entity_id
_entity_poly.type
_entity_poly.pdbx_seq_one_letter_code
_entity_poly.pdbx_strand_id
1 'polypeptide(L)'
;SNLGVLVKGSNYLEAVAEMTTIVFDKTGTLTKGEFKVSEVLPVNGSKEELLELAAHVEGYSNHPIANSVREAYGKELDMNRVNGTEEIAGHGIHTFVDGKEVWLGNAKMMAARNISYTENSSAGTVIYVAVDGAFAGTIVISDSIKEGVKEAIHSMKKVGVKKCVMLTGDRKAAAQAVADELGLDEVLSLIHISEPTRRVVIS
;
A
#
# COMPACT_ATOMS: atom_id res chain seq x y z
N SER A 1 8.99 -4.08 -32.16
CA SER A 1 9.04 -5.45 -31.58
C SER A 1 7.66 -5.80 -31.08
N ASN A 2 7.18 -7.01 -31.33
CA ASN A 2 5.86 -7.49 -30.89
C ASN A 2 5.78 -7.69 -29.35
N LEU A 3 6.92 -7.55 -28.65
CA LEU A 3 7.02 -7.76 -27.19
C LEU A 3 7.15 -6.44 -26.41
N GLY A 4 7.04 -5.26 -27.05
CA GLY A 4 7.14 -3.97 -26.38
C GLY A 4 8.51 -3.64 -25.77
N VAL A 5 9.55 -4.42 -26.06
CA VAL A 5 10.91 -4.25 -25.54
C VAL A 5 11.83 -3.72 -26.63
N LEU A 6 12.51 -2.59 -26.34
CA LEU A 6 13.55 -2.03 -27.20
C LEU A 6 14.92 -2.27 -26.54
N VAL A 7 15.77 -3.07 -27.20
CA VAL A 7 17.14 -3.32 -26.77
C VAL A 7 18.09 -2.44 -27.55
N LYS A 8 18.88 -1.59 -26.90
CA LYS A 8 19.76 -0.57 -27.51
C LYS A 8 21.14 -1.06 -27.88
N GLY A 9 21.36 -2.37 -27.96
CA GLY A 9 22.64 -2.95 -28.39
C GLY A 9 22.75 -4.44 -28.04
N SER A 10 23.61 -5.19 -28.76
CA SER A 10 23.83 -6.63 -28.53
C SER A 10 24.45 -6.94 -27.17
N ASN A 11 25.33 -6.06 -26.68
CA ASN A 11 25.94 -6.18 -25.35
C ASN A 11 24.90 -6.22 -24.22
N TYR A 12 23.75 -5.55 -24.35
CA TYR A 12 22.67 -5.62 -23.36
C TYR A 12 21.94 -6.96 -23.41
N LEU A 13 21.85 -7.59 -24.58
CA LEU A 13 21.27 -8.93 -24.70
C LEU A 13 22.16 -9.98 -24.03
N GLU A 14 23.47 -9.88 -24.19
CA GLU A 14 24.45 -10.74 -23.52
C GLU A 14 24.37 -10.56 -22.00
N ALA A 15 24.37 -9.31 -21.50
CA ALA A 15 24.25 -9.03 -20.08
C ALA A 15 22.95 -9.57 -19.46
N VAL A 16 21.83 -9.47 -20.20
CA VAL A 16 20.56 -10.06 -19.75
C VAL A 16 20.62 -11.59 -19.74
N ALA A 17 21.29 -12.21 -20.71
CA ALA A 17 21.44 -13.67 -20.77
C ALA A 17 22.30 -14.23 -19.63
N GLU A 18 23.27 -13.45 -19.14
CA GLU A 18 24.15 -13.84 -18.01
C GLU A 18 23.64 -13.42 -16.64
N MET A 19 22.50 -12.74 -16.61
CA MET A 19 21.93 -12.18 -15.37
C MET A 19 21.51 -13.30 -14.41
N THR A 20 22.07 -13.27 -13.20
CA THR A 20 21.78 -14.23 -12.15
C THR A 20 20.89 -13.64 -11.03
N THR A 21 20.81 -12.34 -10.93
CA THR A 21 20.02 -11.63 -9.90
C THR A 21 19.21 -10.53 -10.55
N ILE A 22 17.93 -10.46 -10.23
CA ILE A 22 17.02 -9.39 -10.65
C ILE A 22 16.46 -8.67 -9.42
N VAL A 23 16.49 -7.35 -9.46
CA VAL A 23 15.87 -6.51 -8.44
C VAL A 23 14.68 -5.80 -9.07
N PHE A 24 13.50 -6.00 -8.49
CA PHE A 24 12.24 -5.39 -8.92
C PHE A 24 11.85 -4.28 -7.96
N ASP A 25 11.48 -3.13 -8.50
CA ASP A 25 10.68 -2.19 -7.73
C ASP A 25 9.27 -2.77 -7.50
N LYS A 26 8.68 -2.55 -6.32
CA LYS A 26 7.34 -3.04 -6.03
C LYS A 26 6.29 -2.25 -6.82
N THR A 27 6.23 -0.94 -6.56
CA THR A 27 5.12 -0.10 -7.02
C THR A 27 5.20 0.20 -8.51
N GLY A 28 4.13 -0.13 -9.25
CA GLY A 28 4.08 0.07 -10.71
C GLY A 28 4.85 -0.97 -11.53
N THR A 29 5.72 -1.78 -10.91
CA THR A 29 6.46 -2.89 -11.57
C THR A 29 5.83 -4.24 -11.27
N LEU A 30 5.88 -4.69 -10.02
CA LEU A 30 5.22 -5.93 -9.58
C LEU A 30 3.72 -5.71 -9.34
N THR A 31 3.34 -4.50 -8.98
CA THR A 31 1.96 -4.07 -8.74
C THR A 31 1.47 -3.12 -9.83
N LYS A 32 0.17 -2.91 -9.89
CA LYS A 32 -0.49 -2.03 -10.88
C LYS A 32 -0.28 -0.54 -10.58
N GLY A 33 0.11 -0.17 -9.36
CA GLY A 33 0.10 1.20 -8.86
C GLY A 33 -1.33 1.69 -8.54
N GLU A 34 -2.27 0.76 -8.45
CA GLU A 34 -3.67 1.03 -8.13
C GLU A 34 -3.97 0.60 -6.70
N PHE A 35 -4.26 1.57 -5.86
CA PHE A 35 -4.65 1.30 -4.48
C PHE A 35 -6.10 0.83 -4.42
N LYS A 36 -6.34 -0.27 -3.69
CA LYS A 36 -7.69 -0.80 -3.44
C LYS A 36 -7.86 -1.18 -1.99
N VAL A 37 -9.06 -0.98 -1.46
CA VAL A 37 -9.41 -1.51 -0.15
C VAL A 37 -9.39 -3.03 -0.21
N SER A 38 -8.49 -3.64 0.57
CA SER A 38 -8.32 -5.10 0.66
C SER A 38 -9.06 -5.69 1.85
N GLU A 39 -9.13 -4.95 2.97
CA GLU A 39 -9.80 -5.41 4.18
C GLU A 39 -10.54 -4.26 4.86
N VAL A 40 -11.69 -4.56 5.44
CA VAL A 40 -12.47 -3.68 6.32
C VAL A 40 -12.78 -4.45 7.58
N LEU A 41 -12.27 -4.00 8.72
CA LEU A 41 -12.28 -4.70 10.00
C LEU A 41 -12.94 -3.80 11.06
N PRO A 42 -14.27 -3.77 11.17
CA PRO A 42 -14.96 -3.02 12.20
C PRO A 42 -14.79 -3.68 13.58
N VAL A 43 -14.72 -2.89 14.64
CA VAL A 43 -14.79 -3.37 16.02
C VAL A 43 -16.23 -3.69 16.38
N ASN A 44 -17.14 -2.80 15.99
CA ASN A 44 -18.59 -2.96 16.17
C ASN A 44 -19.29 -2.50 14.89
N GLY A 45 -20.49 -3.02 14.64
CA GLY A 45 -21.27 -2.69 13.45
C GLY A 45 -20.84 -3.48 12.21
N SER A 46 -21.18 -2.98 11.04
CA SER A 46 -20.92 -3.64 9.77
C SER A 46 -19.69 -3.06 9.05
N LYS A 47 -19.16 -3.81 8.09
CA LYS A 47 -18.09 -3.32 7.19
C LYS A 47 -18.56 -2.13 6.37
N GLU A 48 -19.82 -2.18 5.94
CA GLU A 48 -20.46 -1.15 5.14
C GLU A 48 -20.54 0.18 5.91
N GLU A 49 -20.91 0.14 7.18
CA GLU A 49 -21.00 1.33 8.03
C GLU A 49 -19.62 1.98 8.26
N LEU A 50 -18.59 1.16 8.53
CA LEU A 50 -17.22 1.66 8.69
C LEU A 50 -16.69 2.28 7.40
N LEU A 51 -16.95 1.63 6.26
CA LEU A 51 -16.53 2.09 4.94
C LEU A 51 -17.27 3.37 4.53
N GLU A 52 -18.59 3.44 4.78
CA GLU A 52 -19.40 4.64 4.56
C GLU A 52 -18.85 5.84 5.33
N LEU A 53 -18.56 5.64 6.63
CA LEU A 53 -17.99 6.69 7.46
C LEU A 53 -16.64 7.17 6.92
N ALA A 54 -15.73 6.25 6.61
CA ALA A 54 -14.43 6.59 6.06
C ALA A 54 -14.52 7.28 4.70
N ALA A 55 -15.45 6.88 3.85
CA ALA A 55 -15.66 7.52 2.55
C ALA A 55 -16.14 8.98 2.69
N HIS A 56 -17.01 9.27 3.65
CA HIS A 56 -17.43 10.65 3.94
C HIS A 56 -16.28 11.50 4.50
N VAL A 57 -15.46 10.95 5.41
CA VAL A 57 -14.26 11.63 5.94
C VAL A 57 -13.28 11.99 4.81
N GLU A 58 -13.06 11.08 3.87
CA GLU A 58 -12.17 11.25 2.71
C GLU A 58 -12.85 11.98 1.54
N GLY A 59 -14.06 12.47 1.71
CA GLY A 59 -14.88 13.05 0.63
C GLY A 59 -14.24 14.26 -0.07
N TYR A 60 -13.47 15.05 0.63
CA TYR A 60 -12.77 16.24 0.08
C TYR A 60 -11.31 15.96 -0.34
N SER A 61 -10.76 14.80 -0.03
CA SER A 61 -9.37 14.46 -0.32
C SER A 61 -9.20 13.96 -1.75
N ASN A 62 -8.16 14.43 -2.45
CA ASN A 62 -7.77 13.94 -3.78
C ASN A 62 -6.64 12.90 -3.70
N HIS A 63 -6.27 12.45 -2.51
CA HIS A 63 -5.22 11.46 -2.34
C HIS A 63 -5.65 10.11 -2.95
N PRO A 64 -4.73 9.34 -3.59
CA PRO A 64 -5.06 8.02 -4.16
C PRO A 64 -5.72 7.04 -3.17
N ILE A 65 -5.32 7.10 -1.91
CA ILE A 65 -5.91 6.32 -0.82
C ILE A 65 -7.38 6.72 -0.59
N ALA A 66 -7.69 8.02 -0.56
CA ALA A 66 -9.05 8.53 -0.44
C ALA A 66 -9.94 8.06 -1.60
N ASN A 67 -9.40 8.11 -2.82
CA ASN A 67 -10.10 7.60 -3.99
C ASN A 67 -10.45 6.12 -3.83
N SER A 68 -9.50 5.30 -3.36
CA SER A 68 -9.74 3.86 -3.18
C SER A 68 -10.82 3.57 -2.13
N VAL A 69 -10.90 4.37 -1.06
CA VAL A 69 -11.96 4.24 -0.05
C VAL A 69 -13.32 4.60 -0.63
N ARG A 70 -13.40 5.72 -1.38
CA ARG A 70 -14.66 6.13 -2.04
C ARG A 70 -15.12 5.13 -3.11
N GLU A 71 -14.19 4.63 -3.91
CA GLU A 71 -14.49 3.59 -4.92
C GLU A 71 -15.00 2.29 -4.28
N ALA A 72 -14.41 1.89 -3.15
CA ALA A 72 -14.86 0.71 -2.43
C ALA A 72 -16.25 0.90 -1.80
N TYR A 73 -16.58 2.11 -1.33
CA TYR A 73 -17.92 2.43 -0.87
C TYR A 73 -18.93 2.41 -2.02
N GLY A 74 -18.56 2.94 -3.19
CA GLY A 74 -19.31 2.81 -4.46
C GLY A 74 -20.68 3.45 -4.49
N LYS A 75 -21.02 4.31 -3.52
CA LYS A 75 -22.28 5.06 -3.46
C LYS A 75 -22.00 6.56 -3.45
N GLU A 76 -23.02 7.33 -3.77
CA GLU A 76 -22.96 8.80 -3.69
C GLU A 76 -22.78 9.25 -2.24
N LEU A 77 -21.92 10.27 -2.04
CA LEU A 77 -21.63 10.83 -0.72
C LEU A 77 -22.53 12.04 -0.47
N ASP A 78 -23.21 12.06 0.65
CA ASP A 78 -23.89 13.26 1.15
C ASP A 78 -22.94 14.10 2.00
N MET A 79 -22.29 15.06 1.35
CA MET A 79 -21.30 15.90 2.00
C MET A 79 -21.90 16.91 2.99
N ASN A 80 -23.23 17.06 3.05
CA ASN A 80 -23.89 17.87 4.11
C ASN A 80 -23.77 17.21 5.49
N ARG A 81 -23.47 15.93 5.54
CA ARG A 81 -23.22 15.18 6.79
C ARG A 81 -21.85 15.48 7.40
N VAL A 82 -20.92 16.08 6.61
CA VAL A 82 -19.51 16.30 6.98
C VAL A 82 -19.28 17.77 7.34
N ASN A 83 -18.70 18.01 8.51
CA ASN A 83 -18.43 19.36 9.01
C ASN A 83 -17.06 19.45 9.69
N GLY A 84 -16.40 20.60 9.59
CA GLY A 84 -15.19 20.89 10.35
C GLY A 84 -14.00 19.98 10.02
N THR A 85 -13.80 19.70 8.73
CA THR A 85 -12.70 18.85 8.27
C THR A 85 -11.35 19.55 8.40
N GLU A 86 -10.42 18.89 9.08
CA GLU A 86 -9.03 19.32 9.28
C GLU A 86 -8.07 18.17 8.91
N GLU A 87 -7.18 18.45 7.98
CA GLU A 87 -6.09 17.52 7.65
C GLU A 87 -4.90 17.78 8.58
N ILE A 88 -4.46 16.74 9.28
CA ILE A 88 -3.32 16.77 10.20
C ILE A 88 -2.13 16.11 9.51
N ALA A 89 -1.17 16.96 9.11
CA ALA A 89 -0.01 16.51 8.33
C ALA A 89 0.73 15.32 8.97
N GLY A 90 0.91 14.25 8.19
CA GLY A 90 1.59 13.03 8.62
C GLY A 90 0.81 12.14 9.62
N HIS A 91 -0.45 12.47 9.91
CA HIS A 91 -1.31 11.74 10.87
C HIS A 91 -2.60 11.25 10.22
N GLY A 92 -3.37 12.13 9.56
CA GLY A 92 -4.65 11.81 8.94
C GLY A 92 -5.64 12.96 8.97
N ILE A 93 -6.92 12.67 9.08
CA ILE A 93 -8.02 13.63 9.00
C ILE A 93 -8.85 13.57 10.29
N HIS A 94 -9.22 14.77 10.77
CA HIS A 94 -10.23 14.98 11.80
C HIS A 94 -11.44 15.67 11.19
N THR A 95 -12.64 15.23 11.54
CA THR A 95 -13.88 15.83 11.05
C THR A 95 -15.07 15.40 11.92
N PHE A 96 -16.24 15.98 11.66
CA PHE A 96 -17.51 15.56 12.23
C PHE A 96 -18.39 14.98 11.12
N VAL A 97 -18.93 13.79 11.32
CA VAL A 97 -19.91 13.15 10.43
C VAL A 97 -21.18 12.87 11.22
N ASP A 98 -22.31 13.43 10.79
CA ASP A 98 -23.60 13.38 11.52
C ASP A 98 -23.48 13.82 13.01
N GLY A 99 -22.65 14.81 13.26
CA GLY A 99 -22.38 15.33 14.61
C GLY A 99 -21.48 14.46 15.50
N LYS A 100 -21.00 13.31 15.03
CA LYS A 100 -20.00 12.50 15.71
C LYS A 100 -18.60 12.91 15.32
N GLU A 101 -17.72 13.01 16.31
CA GLU A 101 -16.30 13.30 16.08
C GLU A 101 -15.60 12.09 15.49
N VAL A 102 -14.94 12.26 14.32
CA VAL A 102 -14.26 11.17 13.61
C VAL A 102 -12.80 11.49 13.38
N TRP A 103 -11.96 10.55 13.75
CA TRP A 103 -10.52 10.55 13.48
C TRP A 103 -10.19 9.40 12.54
N LEU A 104 -9.58 9.72 11.40
CA LEU A 104 -9.19 8.75 10.39
C LEU A 104 -7.72 8.98 10.03
N GLY A 105 -6.86 7.96 10.29
CA GLY A 105 -5.43 8.16 10.05
C GLY A 105 -4.58 6.95 10.42
N ASN A 106 -3.29 7.21 10.59
CA ASN A 106 -2.31 6.17 10.93
C ASN A 106 -2.20 5.92 12.45
N ALA A 107 -1.33 4.97 12.84
CA ALA A 107 -1.09 4.64 14.24
C ALA A 107 -0.64 5.85 15.10
N LYS A 108 0.09 6.82 14.48
CA LYS A 108 0.52 8.03 15.19
C LYS A 108 -0.67 8.91 15.58
N MET A 109 -1.71 8.97 14.73
CA MET A 109 -2.96 9.67 15.05
C MET A 109 -3.61 9.06 16.28
N MET A 110 -3.75 7.74 16.33
CA MET A 110 -4.37 7.04 17.47
C MET A 110 -3.58 7.28 18.76
N ALA A 111 -2.25 7.17 18.69
CA ALA A 111 -1.36 7.44 19.82
C ALA A 111 -1.44 8.90 20.32
N ALA A 112 -1.43 9.87 19.41
CA ALA A 112 -1.52 11.30 19.73
C ALA A 112 -2.84 11.68 20.43
N ARG A 113 -3.89 10.91 20.20
CA ARG A 113 -5.22 11.09 20.81
C ARG A 113 -5.48 10.16 22.00
N ASN A 114 -4.49 9.37 22.41
CA ASN A 114 -4.62 8.37 23.48
C ASN A 114 -5.77 7.37 23.24
N ILE A 115 -6.04 7.05 21.95
CA ILE A 115 -7.05 6.08 21.57
C ILE A 115 -6.39 4.71 21.53
N SER A 116 -6.90 3.78 22.36
CA SER A 116 -6.46 2.38 22.33
C SER A 116 -7.00 1.71 21.06
N TYR A 117 -6.13 1.08 20.29
CA TYR A 117 -6.47 0.41 19.03
C TYR A 117 -5.80 -0.95 18.94
N THR A 118 -6.31 -1.80 18.06
CA THR A 118 -5.67 -3.07 17.72
C THR A 118 -4.73 -2.84 16.55
N GLU A 119 -3.43 -3.09 16.76
CA GLU A 119 -2.45 -2.97 15.69
C GLU A 119 -2.73 -4.01 14.60
N ASN A 120 -2.70 -3.57 13.35
CA ASN A 120 -2.88 -4.43 12.19
C ASN A 120 -1.54 -4.53 11.44
N SER A 121 -1.09 -5.76 11.17
CA SER A 121 0.15 -6.09 10.46
C SER A 121 -0.07 -6.48 8.99
N SER A 122 -1.28 -6.31 8.47
CA SER A 122 -1.59 -6.62 7.06
C SER A 122 -0.67 -5.87 6.09
N ALA A 123 -0.43 -6.49 4.94
CA ALA A 123 0.33 -5.89 3.86
C ALA A 123 -0.45 -4.71 3.26
N GLY A 124 0.15 -3.52 3.28
CA GLY A 124 -0.45 -2.31 2.70
C GLY A 124 -0.47 -1.11 3.64
N THR A 125 -1.23 -0.11 3.26
CA THR A 125 -1.50 1.08 4.09
C THR A 125 -2.67 0.79 5.02
N VAL A 126 -2.41 0.89 6.31
CA VAL A 126 -3.43 0.66 7.36
C VAL A 126 -3.98 2.00 7.82
N ILE A 127 -5.28 2.18 7.70
CA ILE A 127 -6.03 3.32 8.18
C ILE A 127 -6.82 2.89 9.41
N TYR A 128 -6.64 3.59 10.50
CA TYR A 128 -7.41 3.43 11.73
C TYR A 128 -8.52 4.47 11.79
N VAL A 129 -9.70 4.05 12.20
CA VAL A 129 -10.87 4.91 12.35
C VAL A 129 -11.29 4.92 13.82
N ALA A 130 -11.50 6.11 14.36
CA ALA A 130 -12.07 6.29 15.69
C ALA A 130 -13.25 7.25 15.63
N VAL A 131 -14.25 7.00 16.48
CA VAL A 131 -15.48 7.79 16.60
C VAL A 131 -15.70 8.15 18.06
N ASP A 132 -15.93 9.42 18.36
CA ASP A 132 -16.18 9.94 19.70
C ASP A 132 -15.13 9.45 20.73
N GLY A 133 -13.85 9.40 20.31
CA GLY A 133 -12.74 8.98 21.14
C GLY A 133 -12.58 7.46 21.29
N ALA A 134 -13.45 6.64 20.69
CA ALA A 134 -13.36 5.18 20.72
C ALA A 134 -12.90 4.61 19.36
N PHE A 135 -12.05 3.59 19.40
CA PHE A 135 -11.61 2.88 18.20
C PHE A 135 -12.78 2.15 17.54
N ALA A 136 -13.06 2.49 16.29
CA ALA A 136 -14.19 1.96 15.52
C ALA A 136 -13.76 0.83 14.56
N GLY A 137 -12.52 0.82 14.08
CA GLY A 137 -12.05 -0.23 13.19
C GLY A 137 -10.86 0.17 12.33
N THR A 138 -10.50 -0.73 11.44
CA THR A 138 -9.35 -0.61 10.54
C THR A 138 -9.78 -0.84 9.10
N ILE A 139 -9.21 -0.05 8.19
CA ILE A 139 -9.31 -0.25 6.74
C ILE A 139 -7.90 -0.47 6.21
N VAL A 140 -7.70 -1.54 5.46
CA VAL A 140 -6.42 -1.86 4.82
C VAL A 140 -6.52 -1.60 3.33
N ILE A 141 -5.56 -0.86 2.82
CA ILE A 141 -5.46 -0.51 1.40
C ILE A 141 -4.16 -1.06 0.86
N SER A 142 -4.24 -1.88 -0.17
CA SER A 142 -3.08 -2.49 -0.81
C SER A 142 -3.04 -2.17 -2.29
N ASP A 143 -1.83 -2.14 -2.82
CA ASP A 143 -1.61 -2.05 -4.26
C ASP A 143 -1.75 -3.45 -4.87
N SER A 144 -2.56 -3.58 -5.90
CA SER A 144 -2.85 -4.87 -6.52
C SER A 144 -1.67 -5.40 -7.35
N ILE A 145 -1.30 -6.65 -7.13
CA ILE A 145 -0.28 -7.35 -7.93
C ILE A 145 -0.78 -7.45 -9.38
N LYS A 146 0.12 -7.22 -10.35
CA LYS A 146 -0.20 -7.43 -11.76
C LYS A 146 -0.41 -8.91 -12.06
N GLU A 147 -1.35 -9.19 -12.94
CA GLU A 147 -1.55 -10.56 -13.44
C GLU A 147 -0.29 -11.07 -14.15
N GLY A 148 0.03 -12.34 -13.97
CA GLY A 148 1.17 -12.99 -14.61
C GLY A 148 2.53 -12.72 -13.97
N VAL A 149 2.64 -11.89 -12.91
CA VAL A 149 3.93 -11.60 -12.25
C VAL A 149 4.53 -12.85 -11.60
N LYS A 150 3.71 -13.64 -10.93
CA LYS A 150 4.16 -14.89 -10.28
C LYS A 150 4.70 -15.89 -11.32
N GLU A 151 4.01 -16.05 -12.43
CA GLU A 151 4.40 -16.90 -13.55
C GLU A 151 5.67 -16.38 -14.22
N ALA A 152 5.80 -15.06 -14.36
CA ALA A 152 7.00 -14.44 -14.91
C ALA A 152 8.22 -14.68 -14.02
N ILE A 153 8.12 -14.50 -12.70
CA ILE A 153 9.19 -14.78 -11.73
C ILE A 153 9.59 -16.25 -11.79
N HIS A 154 8.61 -17.14 -11.82
CA HIS A 154 8.87 -18.59 -11.95
C HIS A 154 9.59 -18.92 -13.27
N SER A 155 9.21 -18.32 -14.37
CA SER A 155 9.83 -18.51 -15.68
C SER A 155 11.26 -17.98 -15.72
N MET A 156 11.54 -16.83 -15.09
CA MET A 156 12.89 -16.29 -14.96
C MET A 156 13.80 -17.24 -14.17
N LYS A 157 13.32 -17.82 -13.09
CA LYS A 157 14.08 -18.82 -12.32
C LYS A 157 14.38 -20.08 -13.15
N LYS A 158 13.46 -20.51 -14.00
CA LYS A 158 13.68 -21.67 -14.91
C LYS A 158 14.77 -21.42 -15.97
N VAL A 159 14.95 -20.19 -16.42
CA VAL A 159 15.98 -19.86 -17.43
C VAL A 159 17.32 -19.46 -16.84
N GLY A 160 17.52 -19.59 -15.50
CA GLY A 160 18.83 -19.46 -14.88
C GLY A 160 18.98 -18.29 -13.90
N VAL A 161 17.93 -17.47 -13.68
CA VAL A 161 17.95 -16.45 -12.61
C VAL A 161 17.95 -17.14 -11.26
N LYS A 162 18.98 -16.90 -10.47
CA LYS A 162 19.18 -17.53 -9.17
C LYS A 162 18.51 -16.77 -8.04
N LYS A 163 18.33 -15.46 -8.19
CA LYS A 163 17.82 -14.60 -7.13
C LYS A 163 16.89 -13.50 -7.68
N CYS A 164 15.68 -13.45 -7.16
CA CYS A 164 14.70 -12.40 -7.43
C CYS A 164 14.46 -11.60 -6.14
N VAL A 165 14.73 -10.31 -6.18
CA VAL A 165 14.70 -9.41 -5.02
C VAL A 165 13.66 -8.33 -5.23
N MET A 166 12.89 -7.99 -4.20
CA MET A 166 11.97 -6.85 -4.24
C MET A 166 12.56 -5.67 -3.47
N LEU A 167 12.53 -4.49 -4.09
CA LEU A 167 12.84 -3.22 -3.46
C LEU A 167 11.52 -2.49 -3.15
N THR A 168 11.35 -2.02 -1.91
CA THR A 168 10.12 -1.34 -1.49
C THR A 168 10.35 -0.38 -0.34
N GLY A 169 9.51 0.67 -0.26
CA GLY A 169 9.42 1.56 0.89
C GLY A 169 8.46 1.07 1.99
N ASP A 170 7.85 -0.11 1.83
CA ASP A 170 6.90 -0.66 2.80
C ASP A 170 7.59 -1.18 4.07
N ARG A 171 6.79 -1.36 5.11
CA ARG A 171 7.22 -2.05 6.33
C ARG A 171 7.63 -3.49 6.01
N LYS A 172 8.68 -3.97 6.66
CA LYS A 172 9.28 -5.29 6.38
C LYS A 172 8.27 -6.44 6.39
N ALA A 173 7.34 -6.47 7.35
CA ALA A 173 6.33 -7.53 7.45
C ALA A 173 5.36 -7.53 6.25
N ALA A 174 4.89 -6.35 5.83
CA ALA A 174 4.02 -6.19 4.68
C ALA A 174 4.72 -6.58 3.37
N ALA A 175 5.97 -6.16 3.23
CA ALA A 175 6.79 -6.49 2.07
C ALA A 175 7.10 -7.99 1.99
N GLN A 176 7.35 -8.65 3.13
CA GLN A 176 7.60 -10.09 3.18
C GLN A 176 6.38 -10.90 2.73
N ALA A 177 5.17 -10.51 3.13
CA ALA A 177 3.94 -11.19 2.70
C ALA A 177 3.79 -11.18 1.17
N VAL A 178 4.07 -10.04 0.52
CA VAL A 178 4.04 -9.92 -0.95
C VAL A 178 5.15 -10.78 -1.59
N ALA A 179 6.34 -10.77 -1.00
CA ALA A 179 7.46 -11.57 -1.51
C ALA A 179 7.17 -13.08 -1.44
N ASP A 180 6.58 -13.54 -0.35
CA ASP A 180 6.19 -14.93 -0.15
C ASP A 180 5.11 -15.35 -1.16
N GLU A 181 4.12 -14.49 -1.40
CA GLU A 181 3.06 -14.72 -2.39
C GLU A 181 3.62 -14.85 -3.81
N LEU A 182 4.58 -14.00 -4.18
CA LEU A 182 5.20 -13.97 -5.50
C LEU A 182 6.34 -14.99 -5.67
N GLY A 183 6.81 -15.61 -4.59
CA GLY A 183 7.95 -16.52 -4.60
C GLY A 183 9.30 -15.83 -4.83
N LEU A 184 9.44 -14.59 -4.30
CA LEU A 184 10.70 -13.84 -4.32
C LEU A 184 11.65 -14.35 -3.23
N ASP A 185 12.95 -14.15 -3.44
CA ASP A 185 13.98 -14.72 -2.56
C ASP A 185 14.40 -13.75 -1.46
N GLU A 186 14.24 -12.44 -1.67
CA GLU A 186 14.66 -11.40 -0.72
C GLU A 186 13.83 -10.13 -0.87
N VAL A 187 13.70 -9.40 0.24
CA VAL A 187 13.11 -8.07 0.29
C VAL A 187 14.12 -7.08 0.82
N LEU A 188 14.34 -5.99 0.08
CA LEU A 188 15.12 -4.83 0.50
C LEU A 188 14.17 -3.68 0.80
N SER A 189 14.02 -3.34 2.08
CA SER A 189 13.20 -2.21 2.51
C SER A 189 14.05 -0.93 2.59
N LEU A 190 13.61 0.11 1.89
CA LEU A 190 14.28 1.42 1.90
C LEU A 190 14.19 2.14 3.26
N ILE A 191 13.28 1.72 4.13
CA ILE A 191 13.08 2.31 5.46
C ILE A 191 14.29 2.06 6.39
N HIS A 192 15.13 1.06 6.08
CA HIS A 192 16.30 0.68 6.90
C HIS A 192 17.65 1.08 6.28
N ILE A 193 17.67 1.89 5.22
CA ILE A 193 18.93 2.43 4.68
C ILE A 193 19.32 3.67 5.48
N SER A 194 19.72 3.47 6.74
CA SER A 194 20.30 4.51 7.58
C SER A 194 21.83 4.52 7.59
N GLU A 195 22.50 3.77 6.69
CA GLU A 195 23.94 3.90 6.44
C GLU A 195 24.29 3.71 4.97
N PRO A 196 25.15 4.58 4.39
CA PRO A 196 25.59 4.43 3.02
C PRO A 196 26.63 3.31 2.95
N THR A 197 26.21 2.09 2.74
CA THR A 197 27.13 1.09 2.22
C THR A 197 27.48 1.51 0.79
N ARG A 198 28.71 2.00 0.60
CA ARG A 198 29.30 2.23 -0.72
C ARG A 198 29.20 0.94 -1.54
N ARG A 199 28.18 0.83 -2.36
CA ARG A 199 28.18 -0.06 -3.51
C ARG A 199 28.23 0.83 -4.73
N VAL A 200 29.28 0.60 -5.53
CA VAL A 200 29.54 1.27 -6.80
C VAL A 200 28.32 1.12 -7.69
N VAL A 201 27.63 2.22 -7.93
CA VAL A 201 26.68 2.33 -9.05
C VAL A 201 27.53 2.60 -10.27
N ILE A 202 27.63 1.63 -11.16
CA ILE A 202 28.18 1.86 -12.48
C ILE A 202 27.01 2.45 -13.31
N SER A 203 27.12 3.72 -13.58
CA SER A 203 26.28 4.48 -14.52
C SER A 203 26.56 4.08 -15.94
#